data_aa5f35a2dfecffeee9361cd11c4d4cd5
#
_entry.id   aa5f35a2dfecffeee9361cd11c4d4cd5
#
_cell.length_a   1.000
_cell.length_b   1.000
_cell.length_c   1.000
_cell.angle_alpha   90.00
_cell.angle_beta   90.00
_cell.angle_gamma   90.00
#
_symmetry.space_group_name_H-M   'P 1'
#
loop_
_entity.id
_entity.type
_entity.pdbx_description
1 polymer ?
#
loop_
_entity_poly.entity_id
_entity_poly.type
_entity_poly.pdbx_seq_one_letter_code
_entity_poly.pdbx_strand_id
1 'polypeptide(L)'
;MRVLLLHPWDDFHDSWTSQVWDSVIDLGRAPKSFYAERSAALGCPVFSIFDLAVEVEDLRIWRDLLALGLGRVVDRAGVDWWDVISLTFHPDLQELRLARRLAEKLRGCRTLAASRPSVIAEVLRLELGIPLQVLRRGMHRRLVGGVLRRSVAAADLSFVQLRQVVYDKYDPHYVWRRKFAGALTPPLKGKSDGDAVVLLPSAYANVTKTAVNYAAILPRQKFLLVLARESAAVSPVPENVEVAHLASFATKACDKDELLKLQVSWKQMEKSLEDHPAFRLVVPIGILKKGMRWLRWGLAVRDAWMQVFETRSVVGCLSGDDSNPYTRIPLLLAGQREIPAVACHHGALDCWMAFKNPQFSTYLAKGEMERDYLERICGIEDSRIRIGAPSPPQEFASVWTERAPWITFFTEPYESGLWRAEAIYREVLPRLCAAARRAGKTVVLKLHPFESLRQRRRLVAQILSGGDRKLVDLKDEPLSQEIFQKTWCAVTVESTVAFECASAGIPAFLCGWLRNAYAGYIPQYVRFGVGRMLECPDDLLRIPDTLSEATPKSGSARRLVQPISPEVLADVLCRPRVRASRI
;
A
#
# COMPACT_ATOMS: atom_id res chain seq x y z
N MET A 1 11.34 28.10 -21.56
CA MET A 1 10.32 27.04 -21.53
C MET A 1 9.29 27.37 -20.45
N ARG A 2 8.00 27.33 -20.77
CA ARG A 2 6.85 27.52 -19.86
C ARG A 2 6.20 26.17 -19.63
N VAL A 3 6.14 25.73 -18.37
CA VAL A 3 5.66 24.38 -18.01
C VAL A 3 4.45 24.49 -17.09
N LEU A 4 3.41 23.69 -17.40
CA LEU A 4 2.25 23.50 -16.55
C LEU A 4 2.31 22.13 -15.87
N LEU A 5 2.20 22.10 -14.54
CA LEU A 5 1.96 20.89 -13.77
C LEU A 5 0.46 20.75 -13.54
N LEU A 6 -0.13 19.71 -14.09
CA LEU A 6 -1.57 19.45 -14.01
C LEU A 6 -1.85 18.38 -12.93
N HIS A 7 -2.67 18.73 -11.94
CA HIS A 7 -3.05 17.79 -10.90
C HIS A 7 -4.05 16.74 -11.44
N PRO A 8 -4.02 15.46 -11.03
CA PRO A 8 -4.90 14.40 -11.56
C PRO A 8 -6.41 14.68 -11.46
N TRP A 9 -6.82 15.53 -10.52
CA TRP A 9 -8.22 15.91 -10.32
C TRP A 9 -8.64 17.13 -11.13
N ASP A 10 -7.75 17.68 -11.95
CA ASP A 10 -8.06 18.82 -12.80
C ASP A 10 -8.27 18.37 -14.24
N ASP A 11 -9.20 19.03 -14.91
CA ASP A 11 -9.51 18.74 -16.30
C ASP A 11 -8.53 19.45 -17.25
N PHE A 12 -8.23 18.78 -18.38
CA PHE A 12 -7.47 19.37 -19.48
C PHE A 12 -8.26 20.45 -20.24
N HIS A 13 -9.55 20.60 -19.97
CA HIS A 13 -10.40 21.62 -20.58
C HIS A 13 -10.56 22.90 -19.76
N ASP A 14 -9.90 23.00 -18.62
CA ASP A 14 -9.92 24.22 -17.81
C ASP A 14 -9.25 25.40 -18.54
N SER A 15 -9.70 26.62 -18.25
CA SER A 15 -9.28 27.86 -18.93
C SER A 15 -7.77 28.14 -18.93
N TRP A 16 -7.03 27.57 -17.98
CA TRP A 16 -5.55 27.71 -17.95
C TRP A 16 -4.85 26.87 -19.02
N THR A 17 -5.46 25.78 -19.52
CA THR A 17 -4.90 24.96 -20.60
C THR A 17 -4.98 25.66 -21.96
N SER A 18 -5.83 26.67 -22.10
CA SER A 18 -5.91 27.53 -23.28
C SER A 18 -4.73 28.52 -23.41
N GLN A 19 -3.91 28.66 -22.34
CA GLN A 19 -2.67 29.44 -22.45
C GLN A 19 -1.62 28.65 -23.23
N VAL A 20 -0.70 29.35 -23.87
CA VAL A 20 0.39 28.71 -24.61
C VAL A 20 1.42 28.15 -23.62
N TRP A 21 1.53 26.84 -23.56
CA TRP A 21 2.53 26.11 -22.81
C TRP A 21 3.53 25.43 -23.76
N ASP A 22 4.80 25.35 -23.36
CA ASP A 22 5.78 24.57 -24.09
C ASP A 22 5.69 23.09 -23.72
N SER A 23 5.13 22.76 -22.54
CA SER A 23 4.84 21.40 -22.11
C SER A 23 3.82 21.38 -20.97
N VAL A 24 2.99 20.33 -20.94
CA VAL A 24 2.07 20.04 -19.83
C VAL A 24 2.47 18.69 -19.20
N ILE A 25 2.68 18.68 -17.90
CA ILE A 25 3.07 17.50 -17.13
C ILE A 25 1.90 17.11 -16.22
N ASP A 26 1.29 15.98 -16.51
CA ASP A 26 0.27 15.41 -15.65
C ASP A 26 0.92 14.79 -14.42
N LEU A 27 0.51 15.21 -13.24
CA LEU A 27 0.92 14.60 -11.97
C LEU A 27 0.12 13.32 -11.66
N GLY A 28 -0.71 12.88 -12.60
CA GLY A 28 -1.46 11.63 -12.59
C GLY A 28 -0.95 10.65 -13.62
N ARG A 29 -1.71 9.56 -13.76
CA ARG A 29 -1.46 8.46 -14.68
C ARG A 29 -2.63 8.25 -15.60
N ALA A 30 -2.34 8.00 -16.87
CA ALA A 30 -3.31 7.61 -17.87
C ALA A 30 -2.62 6.73 -18.93
N PRO A 31 -3.39 6.03 -19.78
CA PRO A 31 -2.84 5.36 -20.95
C PRO A 31 -2.06 6.31 -21.86
N LYS A 32 -1.06 5.80 -22.57
CA LYS A 32 -0.25 6.61 -23.52
C LYS A 32 -1.11 7.23 -24.62
N SER A 33 -2.14 6.54 -25.09
CA SER A 33 -3.12 7.04 -26.06
C SER A 33 -3.78 8.33 -25.59
N PHE A 34 -4.17 8.40 -24.31
CA PHE A 34 -4.74 9.61 -23.72
C PHE A 34 -3.79 10.81 -23.81
N TYR A 35 -2.51 10.64 -23.49
CA TYR A 35 -1.53 11.72 -23.57
C TYR A 35 -1.24 12.13 -25.02
N ALA A 36 -1.22 11.19 -25.96
CA ALA A 36 -1.08 11.49 -27.39
C ALA A 36 -2.25 12.38 -27.90
N GLU A 37 -3.49 12.03 -27.56
CA GLU A 37 -4.68 12.83 -27.90
C GLU A 37 -4.61 14.24 -27.29
N ARG A 38 -4.19 14.36 -26.03
CA ARG A 38 -4.06 15.65 -25.36
C ARG A 38 -2.94 16.50 -25.93
N SER A 39 -1.81 15.88 -26.30
CA SER A 39 -0.72 16.58 -26.97
C SER A 39 -1.16 17.16 -28.32
N ALA A 40 -1.90 16.39 -29.11
CA ALA A 40 -2.46 16.87 -30.37
C ALA A 40 -3.47 18.02 -30.15
N ALA A 41 -4.35 17.91 -29.17
CA ALA A 41 -5.36 18.92 -28.88
C ALA A 41 -4.78 20.24 -28.35
N LEU A 42 -3.68 20.20 -27.59
CA LEU A 42 -3.05 21.38 -26.99
C LEU A 42 -1.91 21.95 -27.81
N GLY A 43 -1.45 21.24 -28.86
CA GLY A 43 -0.32 21.65 -29.67
C GLY A 43 1.03 21.69 -28.94
N CYS A 44 1.14 20.99 -27.81
CA CYS A 44 2.39 20.87 -27.03
C CYS A 44 2.52 19.48 -26.43
N PRO A 45 3.75 19.02 -26.08
CA PRO A 45 3.94 17.75 -25.41
C PRO A 45 3.19 17.63 -24.08
N VAL A 46 2.43 16.54 -23.92
CA VAL A 46 1.74 16.18 -22.69
C VAL A 46 2.22 14.79 -22.28
N PHE A 47 2.69 14.63 -21.03
CA PHE A 47 3.14 13.35 -20.52
C PHE A 47 2.91 13.23 -19.01
N SER A 48 2.92 12.01 -18.50
CA SER A 48 2.85 11.74 -17.07
C SER A 48 4.21 11.95 -16.40
N ILE A 49 4.22 12.49 -15.19
CA ILE A 49 5.44 12.48 -14.36
C ILE A 49 5.90 11.04 -14.09
N PHE A 50 4.98 10.06 -14.10
CA PHE A 50 5.27 8.65 -13.87
C PHE A 50 5.93 7.96 -15.06
N ASP A 51 5.99 8.60 -16.23
CA ASP A 51 6.83 8.13 -17.36
C ASP A 51 8.34 8.30 -17.06
N LEU A 52 8.68 9.02 -15.99
CA LEU A 52 10.03 9.11 -15.44
C LEU A 52 10.34 7.88 -14.58
N ALA A 53 10.32 6.71 -15.19
CA ALA A 53 10.37 5.42 -14.52
C ALA A 53 11.34 5.32 -13.33
N VAL A 54 10.91 4.57 -12.32
CA VAL A 54 11.69 4.22 -11.14
C VAL A 54 12.11 2.76 -11.26
N GLU A 55 13.41 2.50 -11.33
CA GLU A 55 13.93 1.13 -11.41
C GLU A 55 14.02 0.48 -10.03
N VAL A 56 14.09 -0.86 -9.99
CA VAL A 56 14.25 -1.64 -8.75
C VAL A 56 15.50 -1.19 -7.96
N GLU A 57 16.59 -0.86 -8.66
CA GLU A 57 17.83 -0.36 -8.08
C GLU A 57 17.62 0.88 -7.23
N ASP A 58 16.74 1.73 -7.66
CA ASP A 58 16.38 2.94 -6.94
C ASP A 58 15.69 2.65 -5.60
N LEU A 59 14.90 1.59 -5.48
CA LEU A 59 14.27 1.19 -4.20
C LEU A 59 15.31 0.72 -3.19
N ARG A 60 16.35 0.01 -3.64
CA ARG A 60 17.48 -0.38 -2.79
C ARG A 60 18.22 0.83 -2.26
N ILE A 61 18.55 1.79 -3.11
CA ILE A 61 19.19 3.04 -2.71
C ILE A 61 18.33 3.75 -1.64
N TRP A 62 17.01 3.84 -1.84
CA TRP A 62 16.13 4.46 -0.85
C TRP A 62 16.06 3.69 0.47
N ARG A 63 16.07 2.37 0.43
CA ARG A 63 16.16 1.54 1.63
C ARG A 63 17.42 1.86 2.42
N ASP A 64 18.56 1.91 1.74
CA ASP A 64 19.85 2.17 2.36
C ASP A 64 19.91 3.59 2.95
N LEU A 65 19.32 4.58 2.24
CA LEU A 65 19.17 5.94 2.76
C LEU A 65 18.27 6.01 3.99
N LEU A 66 17.16 5.28 4.00
CA LEU A 66 16.27 5.22 5.17
C LEU A 66 16.96 4.56 6.36
N ALA A 67 17.89 3.62 6.12
CA ALA A 67 18.69 2.99 7.17
C ALA A 67 19.56 4.01 7.94
N LEU A 68 19.90 5.16 7.36
CA LEU A 68 20.69 6.21 8.04
C LEU A 68 20.01 6.79 9.29
N GLY A 69 18.69 6.73 9.37
CA GLY A 69 17.94 7.21 10.54
C GLY A 69 17.76 6.17 11.64
N LEU A 70 18.08 4.90 11.37
CA LEU A 70 17.89 3.81 12.33
C LEU A 70 18.79 4.00 13.57
N GLY A 71 18.28 3.61 14.73
CA GLY A 71 18.97 3.70 16.01
C GLY A 71 19.07 5.11 16.60
N ARG A 72 18.54 6.14 15.91
CA ARG A 72 18.67 7.54 16.34
C ARG A 72 17.54 8.04 17.23
N VAL A 73 16.38 7.42 17.16
CA VAL A 73 15.19 7.81 17.94
C VAL A 73 14.61 6.58 18.61
N VAL A 74 15.31 6.10 19.64
CA VAL A 74 14.95 4.88 20.39
C VAL A 74 14.35 5.28 21.74
N ASP A 75 13.21 4.68 22.09
CA ASP A 75 12.54 4.90 23.36
C ASP A 75 13.04 3.96 24.48
N ARG A 76 12.49 4.14 25.69
CA ARG A 76 12.85 3.33 26.86
C ARG A 76 12.49 1.84 26.72
N ALA A 77 11.57 1.48 25.81
CA ALA A 77 11.21 0.10 25.53
C ALA A 77 12.06 -0.52 24.40
N GLY A 78 13.03 0.24 23.87
CA GLY A 78 13.90 -0.20 22.79
C GLY A 78 13.23 -0.10 21.40
N VAL A 79 12.08 0.54 21.27
CA VAL A 79 11.42 0.75 19.98
C VAL A 79 12.12 1.89 19.23
N ASP A 80 12.62 1.59 18.04
CA ASP A 80 13.16 2.58 17.13
C ASP A 80 12.01 3.26 16.38
N TRP A 81 11.78 4.53 16.71
CA TRP A 81 10.69 5.31 16.12
C TRP A 81 10.93 5.70 14.67
N TRP A 82 12.18 5.78 14.24
CA TRP A 82 12.44 5.95 12.82
C TRP A 82 11.99 4.72 12.01
N ASP A 83 12.27 3.53 12.50
CA ASP A 83 11.82 2.29 11.87
C ASP A 83 10.29 2.21 11.75
N VAL A 84 9.56 2.68 12.77
CA VAL A 84 8.10 2.70 12.77
C VAL A 84 7.53 3.78 11.84
N ILE A 85 8.09 5.00 11.90
CA ILE A 85 7.50 6.19 11.28
C ILE A 85 7.93 6.35 9.82
N SER A 86 9.15 5.93 9.45
CA SER A 86 9.69 6.08 8.09
C SER A 86 8.81 5.46 7.02
N LEU A 87 8.10 4.40 7.35
CA LEU A 87 7.10 3.77 6.46
C LEU A 87 6.00 4.75 6.01
N THR A 88 5.69 5.74 6.84
CA THR A 88 4.65 6.74 6.52
C THR A 88 5.12 7.83 5.56
N PHE A 89 6.42 7.92 5.33
CA PHE A 89 7.03 8.91 4.41
C PHE A 89 7.19 8.40 2.99
N HIS A 90 6.97 7.12 2.77
CA HIS A 90 7.18 6.49 1.46
C HIS A 90 6.53 7.24 0.28
N PRO A 91 5.24 7.65 0.33
CA PRO A 91 4.64 8.39 -0.78
C PRO A 91 5.33 9.72 -1.04
N ASP A 92 5.68 10.45 0.02
CA ASP A 92 6.32 11.76 -0.12
C ASP A 92 7.75 11.64 -0.67
N LEU A 93 8.47 10.57 -0.30
CA LEU A 93 9.80 10.29 -0.82
C LEU A 93 9.77 9.88 -2.30
N GLN A 94 8.73 9.17 -2.73
CA GLN A 94 8.51 8.88 -4.15
C GLN A 94 8.22 10.16 -4.95
N GLU A 95 7.32 11.01 -4.46
CA GLU A 95 7.04 12.31 -5.10
C GLU A 95 8.31 13.16 -5.20
N LEU A 96 9.11 13.23 -4.14
CA LEU A 96 10.40 13.95 -4.13
C LEU A 96 11.35 13.46 -5.23
N ARG A 97 11.45 12.16 -5.38
CA ARG A 97 12.34 11.55 -6.35
C ARG A 97 11.90 11.81 -7.79
N LEU A 98 10.61 11.63 -8.09
CA LEU A 98 10.04 11.96 -9.38
C LEU A 98 10.26 13.44 -9.72
N ALA A 99 10.05 14.33 -8.74
CA ALA A 99 10.28 15.75 -8.91
C ALA A 99 11.75 16.10 -9.22
N ARG A 100 12.71 15.44 -8.57
CA ARG A 100 14.14 15.63 -8.87
C ARG A 100 14.50 15.18 -10.29
N ARG A 101 14.03 14.02 -10.73
CA ARG A 101 14.22 13.57 -12.12
C ARG A 101 13.57 14.53 -13.12
N LEU A 102 12.41 15.05 -12.76
CA LEU A 102 11.75 16.05 -13.58
C LEU A 102 12.55 17.35 -13.62
N ALA A 103 13.12 17.80 -12.50
CA ALA A 103 13.95 19.00 -12.45
C ALA A 103 15.15 18.90 -13.40
N GLU A 104 15.77 17.73 -13.51
CA GLU A 104 16.87 17.49 -14.46
C GLU A 104 16.42 17.70 -15.92
N LYS A 105 15.22 17.25 -16.29
CA LYS A 105 14.64 17.44 -17.63
C LYS A 105 14.17 18.88 -17.87
N LEU A 106 13.84 19.61 -16.80
CA LEU A 106 13.35 20.98 -16.87
C LEU A 106 14.46 22.04 -16.71
N ARG A 107 15.72 21.68 -16.79
CA ARG A 107 16.82 22.64 -16.80
C ARG A 107 16.61 23.66 -17.93
N GLY A 108 16.60 24.95 -17.57
CA GLY A 108 16.27 26.04 -18.51
C GLY A 108 14.77 26.39 -18.57
N CYS A 109 13.94 25.80 -17.74
CA CYS A 109 12.58 26.29 -17.51
C CYS A 109 12.62 27.73 -16.96
N ARG A 110 11.78 28.62 -17.51
CA ARG A 110 11.70 30.03 -17.09
C ARG A 110 10.43 30.32 -16.30
N THR A 111 9.37 29.55 -16.55
CA THR A 111 8.08 29.73 -15.89
C THR A 111 7.51 28.38 -15.53
N LEU A 112 7.25 28.17 -14.25
CA LEU A 112 6.59 27.00 -13.72
C LEU A 112 5.22 27.40 -13.18
N ALA A 113 4.18 26.77 -13.69
CA ALA A 113 2.84 26.92 -13.15
C ALA A 113 2.33 25.56 -12.66
N ALA A 114 1.49 25.57 -11.64
CA ALA A 114 0.79 24.37 -11.18
C ALA A 114 -0.71 24.65 -11.07
N SER A 115 -1.53 23.72 -11.52
CA SER A 115 -2.97 23.83 -11.36
C SER A 115 -3.37 23.85 -9.88
N ARG A 116 -2.65 23.08 -9.05
CA ARG A 116 -2.78 23.04 -7.57
C ARG A 116 -1.42 22.93 -6.91
N PRO A 117 -1.32 23.34 -5.64
CA PRO A 117 -0.13 23.08 -4.83
C PRO A 117 0.10 21.57 -4.67
N SER A 118 1.35 21.13 -4.77
CA SER A 118 1.78 19.73 -4.56
C SER A 118 3.22 19.68 -4.04
N VAL A 119 3.62 18.55 -3.46
CA VAL A 119 5.01 18.30 -3.06
C VAL A 119 5.92 18.42 -4.27
N ILE A 120 5.53 17.85 -5.40
CA ILE A 120 6.28 17.89 -6.66
C ILE A 120 6.52 19.33 -7.11
N ALA A 121 5.49 20.17 -7.09
CA ALA A 121 5.60 21.57 -7.51
C ALA A 121 6.56 22.36 -6.60
N GLU A 122 6.52 22.10 -5.29
CA GLU A 122 7.39 22.75 -4.32
C GLU A 122 8.85 22.30 -4.46
N VAL A 123 9.08 21.00 -4.68
CA VAL A 123 10.42 20.46 -4.97
C VAL A 123 11.01 21.10 -6.22
N LEU A 124 10.21 21.17 -7.31
CA LEU A 124 10.65 21.78 -8.57
C LEU A 124 10.98 23.26 -8.39
N ARG A 125 10.16 24.00 -7.63
CA ARG A 125 10.45 25.40 -7.31
C ARG A 125 11.80 25.57 -6.63
N LEU A 126 12.11 24.71 -5.66
CA LEU A 126 13.37 24.75 -4.91
C LEU A 126 14.56 24.28 -5.74
N GLU A 127 14.43 23.21 -6.50
CA GLU A 127 15.52 22.65 -7.32
C GLU A 127 15.88 23.53 -8.51
N LEU A 128 14.89 24.16 -9.13
CA LEU A 128 15.09 25.01 -10.31
C LEU A 128 15.37 26.47 -9.94
N GLY A 129 15.11 26.88 -8.70
CA GLY A 129 15.26 28.26 -8.26
C GLY A 129 14.34 29.27 -8.94
N ILE A 130 13.18 28.82 -9.46
CA ILE A 130 12.23 29.65 -10.21
C ILE A 130 10.92 29.85 -9.44
N PRO A 131 10.23 30.99 -9.66
CA PRO A 131 8.94 31.20 -9.02
C PRO A 131 7.88 30.20 -9.51
N LEU A 132 7.05 29.74 -8.58
CA LEU A 132 5.91 28.85 -8.86
C LEU A 132 4.61 29.67 -8.88
N GLN A 133 3.92 29.66 -10.01
CA GLN A 133 2.57 30.22 -10.13
C GLN A 133 1.51 29.14 -9.85
N VAL A 134 0.70 29.30 -8.81
CA VAL A 134 -0.45 28.40 -8.55
C VAL A 134 -1.72 28.99 -9.15
N LEU A 135 -2.31 28.29 -10.12
CA LEU A 135 -3.44 28.78 -10.93
C LEU A 135 -4.78 28.64 -10.21
N ARG A 136 -5.07 27.51 -9.57
CA ARG A 136 -6.29 27.30 -8.78
C ARG A 136 -6.11 27.67 -7.31
N ARG A 137 -6.50 28.86 -6.95
CA ARG A 137 -6.58 29.30 -5.55
C ARG A 137 -7.89 28.89 -4.84
N GLY A 138 -8.88 28.39 -5.59
CA GLY A 138 -10.29 28.38 -5.17
C GLY A 138 -10.71 27.25 -4.21
N MET A 139 -10.08 26.07 -4.21
CA MET A 139 -10.53 24.96 -3.36
C MET A 139 -10.09 25.12 -1.90
N HIS A 140 -8.97 25.79 -1.63
CA HIS A 140 -8.59 26.17 -0.26
C HIS A 140 -9.58 27.16 0.38
N ARG A 141 -10.31 27.93 -0.44
CA ARG A 141 -11.31 28.88 0.07
C ARG A 141 -12.52 28.22 0.72
N ARG A 142 -12.93 27.02 0.27
CA ARG A 142 -14.10 26.31 0.81
C ARG A 142 -13.77 25.40 1.99
N LEU A 143 -12.56 24.84 2.06
CA LEU A 143 -12.16 23.92 3.11
C LEU A 143 -11.61 24.60 4.37
N VAL A 144 -11.10 25.82 4.23
CA VAL A 144 -10.48 26.56 5.32
C VAL A 144 -11.32 27.80 5.59
N GLY A 145 -12.23 27.73 6.55
CA GLY A 145 -13.01 28.89 7.01
C GLY A 145 -12.12 30.09 7.34
N GLY A 146 -12.66 31.31 7.28
CA GLY A 146 -11.90 32.55 7.32
C GLY A 146 -10.91 32.74 8.48
N VAL A 147 -11.11 32.03 9.61
CA VAL A 147 -10.23 32.05 10.79
C VAL A 147 -8.92 31.28 10.53
N LEU A 148 -8.98 30.12 9.87
CA LEU A 148 -7.77 29.35 9.52
C LEU A 148 -6.89 30.06 8.48
N ARG A 149 -7.48 30.89 7.59
CA ARG A 149 -6.71 31.69 6.60
C ARG A 149 -5.76 32.67 7.23
N ARG A 150 -6.19 33.36 8.28
CA ARG A 150 -5.33 34.34 8.97
C ARG A 150 -4.20 33.65 9.72
N SER A 151 -4.47 32.51 10.36
CA SER A 151 -3.48 31.73 11.10
C SER A 151 -2.45 31.07 10.19
N VAL A 152 -2.86 30.60 9.00
CA VAL A 152 -1.99 29.95 8.02
C VAL A 152 -1.12 30.95 7.26
N ALA A 153 -1.67 32.10 6.88
CA ALA A 153 -0.90 33.18 6.24
C ALA A 153 0.12 33.81 7.20
N ALA A 154 -0.20 33.86 8.51
CA ALA A 154 0.70 34.38 9.53
C ALA A 154 1.79 33.39 9.99
N ALA A 155 1.64 32.09 9.69
CA ALA A 155 2.55 31.06 10.19
C ALA A 155 3.61 30.60 9.17
N ASP A 156 3.64 31.20 7.97
CA ASP A 156 4.56 30.83 6.87
C ASP A 156 4.68 29.30 6.63
N LEU A 157 3.53 28.61 6.71
CA LEU A 157 3.46 27.16 6.58
C LEU A 157 3.57 26.76 5.11
N SER A 158 4.51 25.89 4.79
CA SER A 158 4.59 25.25 3.47
C SER A 158 3.30 24.47 3.18
N PHE A 159 3.00 24.27 1.90
CA PHE A 159 1.82 23.47 1.48
C PHE A 159 1.83 22.07 2.09
N VAL A 160 2.99 21.45 2.24
CA VAL A 160 3.13 20.14 2.87
C VAL A 160 2.68 20.18 4.32
N GLN A 161 3.03 21.24 5.04
CA GLN A 161 2.59 21.44 6.44
C GLN A 161 1.08 21.67 6.52
N LEU A 162 0.51 22.43 5.57
CA LEU A 162 -0.92 22.68 5.48
C LEU A 162 -1.70 21.40 5.14
N ARG A 163 -1.26 20.64 4.13
CA ARG A 163 -1.78 19.32 3.79
C ARG A 163 -1.78 18.41 5.01
N GLN A 164 -0.72 18.47 5.82
CA GLN A 164 -0.58 17.69 7.03
C GLN A 164 -1.61 18.07 8.10
N VAL A 165 -1.85 19.38 8.32
CA VAL A 165 -2.88 19.85 9.27
C VAL A 165 -4.27 19.38 8.84
N VAL A 166 -4.57 19.40 7.53
CA VAL A 166 -5.85 18.95 6.98
C VAL A 166 -5.99 17.44 7.11
N TYR A 167 -4.96 16.67 6.77
CA TYR A 167 -4.95 15.21 6.92
C TYR A 167 -5.15 14.80 8.37
N ASP A 168 -4.52 15.45 9.31
CA ASP A 168 -4.69 15.15 10.73
C ASP A 168 -6.11 15.37 11.24
N LYS A 169 -6.85 16.31 10.65
CA LYS A 169 -8.24 16.59 11.04
C LYS A 169 -9.24 15.60 10.44
N TYR A 170 -8.93 15.04 9.27
CA TYR A 170 -9.81 14.13 8.53
C TYR A 170 -9.27 12.71 8.44
N ASP A 171 -8.10 12.43 9.04
CA ASP A 171 -7.50 11.10 9.08
C ASP A 171 -8.43 10.16 9.90
N PRO A 172 -8.82 9.00 9.34
CA PRO A 172 -9.53 7.96 10.10
C PRO A 172 -8.79 7.56 11.38
N HIS A 173 -7.46 7.65 11.39
CA HIS A 173 -6.63 7.47 12.57
C HIS A 173 -6.87 8.54 13.65
N TYR A 174 -7.27 9.75 13.28
CA TYR A 174 -7.59 10.80 14.24
C TYR A 174 -8.82 10.48 15.10
N VAL A 175 -9.87 9.93 14.51
CA VAL A 175 -11.08 9.49 15.22
C VAL A 175 -10.72 8.37 16.19
N TRP A 176 -9.86 7.45 15.77
CA TRP A 176 -9.37 6.37 16.62
C TRP A 176 -8.48 6.88 17.76
N ARG A 177 -7.54 7.84 17.48
CA ARG A 177 -6.75 8.52 18.51
C ARG A 177 -7.61 9.15 19.60
N ARG A 178 -8.72 9.77 19.22
CA ARG A 178 -9.65 10.42 20.14
C ARG A 178 -10.39 9.39 20.99
N LYS A 179 -10.84 8.30 20.38
CA LYS A 179 -11.46 7.16 21.09
C LYS A 179 -10.45 6.51 22.03
N PHE A 180 -9.22 6.29 21.60
CA PHE A 180 -8.16 5.68 22.38
C PHE A 180 -7.71 6.57 23.55
N ALA A 181 -7.57 7.87 23.32
CA ALA A 181 -7.26 8.84 24.39
C ALA A 181 -8.40 9.02 25.41
N GLY A 182 -9.64 8.68 25.05
CA GLY A 182 -10.81 8.78 25.90
C GLY A 182 -11.20 7.47 26.60
N ALA A 183 -10.67 6.33 26.16
CA ALA A 183 -11.01 5.02 26.70
C ALA A 183 -10.04 4.65 27.84
N LEU A 184 -10.21 5.27 28.98
CA LEU A 184 -9.63 4.77 30.22
C LEU A 184 -10.44 3.53 30.66
N THR A 185 -10.12 2.38 30.11
CA THR A 185 -10.61 1.12 30.64
C THR A 185 -9.76 0.80 31.88
N PRO A 186 -10.40 0.39 33.01
CA PRO A 186 -9.64 0.01 34.19
C PRO A 186 -8.63 -1.11 33.81
N PRO A 187 -7.44 -1.08 34.40
CA PRO A 187 -6.44 -2.10 34.11
C PRO A 187 -7.01 -3.47 34.42
N LEU A 188 -6.85 -4.41 33.50
CA LEU A 188 -7.12 -5.81 33.76
C LEU A 188 -6.26 -6.21 34.97
N LYS A 189 -6.89 -6.48 36.13
CA LYS A 189 -6.18 -6.84 37.35
C LYS A 189 -5.56 -8.22 37.19
N GLY A 190 -4.23 -8.26 37.34
CA GLY A 190 -3.45 -9.48 37.52
C GLY A 190 -2.87 -10.06 36.23
N LYS A 191 -1.65 -10.58 36.31
CA LYS A 191 -1.22 -11.63 35.38
C LYS A 191 -2.28 -12.72 35.48
N SER A 192 -2.97 -12.99 34.39
CA SER A 192 -3.64 -14.27 34.29
C SER A 192 -2.50 -15.31 34.35
N ASP A 193 -2.49 -16.16 35.39
CA ASP A 193 -1.68 -17.39 35.41
C ASP A 193 -2.12 -18.34 34.28
N GLY A 194 -2.54 -17.78 33.18
CA GLY A 194 -3.07 -18.40 32.01
C GLY A 194 -1.98 -18.89 31.07
N ASP A 195 -2.37 -19.85 30.30
CA ASP A 195 -1.57 -20.52 29.29
C ASP A 195 -0.77 -19.57 28.40
N ALA A 196 0.39 -20.02 27.96
CA ALA A 196 1.24 -19.34 26.99
C ALA A 196 0.49 -19.10 25.67
N VAL A 197 0.46 -17.85 25.19
CA VAL A 197 -0.24 -17.46 23.98
C VAL A 197 0.69 -16.92 22.90
N VAL A 198 0.36 -17.17 21.65
CA VAL A 198 0.96 -16.49 20.50
C VAL A 198 0.12 -15.25 20.18
N LEU A 199 0.76 -14.08 20.18
CA LEU A 199 0.11 -12.80 19.89
C LEU A 199 -0.12 -12.60 18.40
N LEU A 200 -1.33 -12.24 18.00
CA LEU A 200 -1.75 -11.91 16.64
C LEU A 200 -2.19 -10.42 16.57
N PRO A 201 -1.25 -9.48 16.36
CA PRO A 201 -1.62 -8.08 16.19
C PRO A 201 -2.30 -7.86 14.83
N SER A 202 -3.44 -7.14 14.83
CA SER A 202 -4.15 -6.84 13.60
C SER A 202 -4.72 -5.42 13.57
N ALA A 203 -4.61 -4.77 12.38
CA ALA A 203 -5.09 -3.42 12.15
C ALA A 203 -6.24 -3.34 11.13
N TYR A 204 -6.49 -4.39 10.33
CA TYR A 204 -7.57 -4.48 9.35
C TYR A 204 -7.88 -5.93 8.94
N ALA A 205 -9.07 -6.15 8.37
CA ALA A 205 -9.66 -7.47 8.17
C ALA A 205 -8.77 -8.48 7.42
N ASN A 206 -8.06 -8.06 6.37
CA ASN A 206 -7.20 -8.96 5.61
C ASN A 206 -6.00 -9.48 6.42
N VAL A 207 -5.43 -8.61 7.29
CA VAL A 207 -4.37 -9.03 8.23
C VAL A 207 -4.90 -10.04 9.23
N THR A 208 -6.12 -9.79 9.76
CA THR A 208 -6.78 -10.73 10.66
C THR A 208 -7.03 -12.08 10.00
N LYS A 209 -7.61 -12.11 8.79
CA LYS A 209 -7.85 -13.36 8.04
C LYS A 209 -6.57 -14.18 7.88
N THR A 210 -5.47 -13.53 7.51
CA THR A 210 -4.18 -14.20 7.37
C THR A 210 -3.70 -14.78 8.70
N ALA A 211 -3.75 -14.00 9.77
CA ALA A 211 -3.30 -14.43 11.10
C ALA A 211 -4.12 -15.61 11.64
N VAL A 212 -5.46 -15.55 11.54
CA VAL A 212 -6.33 -16.63 12.01
C VAL A 212 -6.20 -17.90 11.16
N ASN A 213 -5.89 -17.79 9.87
CA ASN A 213 -5.63 -18.96 9.03
C ASN A 213 -4.35 -19.69 9.46
N TYR A 214 -3.31 -18.98 9.92
CA TYR A 214 -2.14 -19.61 10.54
C TYR A 214 -2.49 -20.22 11.90
N ALA A 215 -3.29 -19.56 12.72
CA ALA A 215 -3.73 -20.08 14.01
C ALA A 215 -4.51 -21.39 13.88
N ALA A 216 -5.32 -21.53 12.83
CA ALA A 216 -6.08 -22.76 12.54
C ALA A 216 -5.20 -23.99 12.28
N ILE A 217 -3.93 -23.80 11.85
CA ILE A 217 -2.97 -24.91 11.63
C ILE A 217 -2.51 -25.53 12.96
N LEU A 218 -2.53 -24.77 14.06
CA LEU A 218 -2.08 -25.20 15.38
C LEU A 218 -3.23 -25.22 16.40
N PRO A 219 -4.21 -26.12 16.29
CA PRO A 219 -5.44 -26.09 17.11
C PRO A 219 -5.20 -26.28 18.61
N ARG A 220 -4.05 -26.84 19.00
CA ARG A 220 -3.67 -27.00 20.42
C ARG A 220 -2.92 -25.80 21.00
N GLN A 221 -2.40 -24.90 20.16
CA GLN A 221 -1.74 -23.67 20.58
C GLN A 221 -2.79 -22.60 20.82
N LYS A 222 -2.72 -21.89 21.95
CA LYS A 222 -3.58 -20.74 22.22
C LYS A 222 -3.03 -19.48 21.55
N PHE A 223 -3.92 -18.70 20.98
CA PHE A 223 -3.61 -17.44 20.32
C PHE A 223 -4.41 -16.30 20.92
N LEU A 224 -3.82 -15.12 20.97
CA LEU A 224 -4.47 -13.88 21.36
C LEU A 224 -4.49 -12.91 20.18
N LEU A 225 -5.64 -12.77 19.53
CA LEU A 225 -5.88 -11.79 18.48
C LEU A 225 -6.20 -10.44 19.10
N VAL A 226 -5.33 -9.45 18.89
CA VAL A 226 -5.54 -8.09 19.39
C VAL A 226 -5.83 -7.15 18.25
N LEU A 227 -7.08 -6.66 18.19
CA LEU A 227 -7.57 -5.76 17.16
C LEU A 227 -7.20 -4.31 17.52
N ALA A 228 -6.39 -3.67 16.70
CA ALA A 228 -6.08 -2.25 16.83
C ALA A 228 -7.23 -1.34 16.35
N ARG A 229 -8.18 -1.90 15.58
CA ARG A 229 -9.36 -1.20 15.04
C ARG A 229 -10.56 -2.13 14.97
N GLU A 230 -11.77 -1.61 15.13
CA GLU A 230 -13.03 -2.38 14.98
C GLU A 230 -13.15 -3.00 13.57
N SER A 231 -12.71 -2.27 12.53
CA SER A 231 -12.73 -2.76 11.14
C SER A 231 -11.77 -3.93 10.85
N ALA A 232 -10.96 -4.31 11.83
CA ALA A 232 -10.11 -5.49 11.74
C ALA A 232 -10.82 -6.79 12.13
N ALA A 233 -12.00 -6.74 12.70
CA ALA A 233 -12.76 -7.91 13.11
C ALA A 233 -13.15 -8.79 11.90
N VAL A 234 -13.07 -10.11 12.08
CA VAL A 234 -13.53 -11.12 11.12
C VAL A 234 -14.34 -12.19 11.84
N SER A 235 -15.18 -12.90 11.11
CA SER A 235 -15.96 -14.03 11.63
C SER A 235 -16.06 -15.09 10.53
N PRO A 236 -15.98 -16.41 10.83
CA PRO A 236 -15.70 -16.96 12.15
C PRO A 236 -14.22 -16.84 12.56
N VAL A 237 -13.96 -16.97 13.86
CA VAL A 237 -12.61 -17.07 14.44
C VAL A 237 -12.44 -18.49 15.01
N PRO A 238 -11.29 -19.17 14.83
CA PRO A 238 -11.03 -20.50 15.39
C PRO A 238 -11.16 -20.52 16.92
N GLU A 239 -11.58 -21.63 17.52
CA GLU A 239 -11.81 -21.78 18.97
C GLU A 239 -10.55 -21.57 19.81
N ASN A 240 -9.37 -21.82 19.29
CA ASN A 240 -8.09 -21.60 19.94
C ASN A 240 -7.61 -20.14 19.91
N VAL A 241 -8.44 -19.20 19.40
CA VAL A 241 -8.11 -17.78 19.27
C VAL A 241 -9.01 -16.93 20.16
N GLU A 242 -8.45 -16.37 21.24
CA GLU A 242 -9.08 -15.35 22.04
C GLU A 242 -9.01 -14.00 21.31
N VAL A 243 -10.11 -13.22 21.33
CA VAL A 243 -10.16 -11.89 20.69
C VAL A 243 -10.21 -10.80 21.74
N ALA A 244 -9.34 -9.81 21.60
CA ALA A 244 -9.30 -8.62 22.43
C ALA A 244 -9.13 -7.35 21.58
N HIS A 245 -9.44 -6.19 22.16
CA HIS A 245 -9.20 -4.89 21.53
C HIS A 245 -8.02 -4.19 22.18
N LEU A 246 -7.12 -3.61 21.37
CA LEU A 246 -5.94 -2.91 21.88
C LEU A 246 -6.31 -1.77 22.84
N ALA A 247 -7.45 -1.11 22.60
CA ALA A 247 -7.96 -0.06 23.47
C ALA A 247 -8.23 -0.54 24.92
N SER A 248 -8.51 -1.84 25.13
CA SER A 248 -8.71 -2.41 26.47
C SER A 248 -7.43 -2.45 27.32
N PHE A 249 -6.27 -2.33 26.67
CA PHE A 249 -4.97 -2.30 27.31
C PHE A 249 -4.39 -0.88 27.47
N ALA A 250 -5.12 0.15 27.01
CA ALA A 250 -4.70 1.55 27.12
C ALA A 250 -4.97 2.06 28.56
N THR A 251 -4.00 1.94 29.45
CA THR A 251 -4.17 2.23 30.88
C THR A 251 -3.55 3.55 31.32
N LYS A 252 -2.70 4.17 30.53
CA LYS A 252 -1.92 5.35 30.95
C LYS A 252 -1.96 6.46 29.90
N ALA A 253 -1.93 7.69 30.39
CA ALA A 253 -1.64 8.85 29.55
C ALA A 253 -0.18 8.79 29.05
N CYS A 254 0.07 9.36 27.88
CA CYS A 254 1.42 9.47 27.32
C CYS A 254 2.37 10.14 28.32
N ASP A 255 3.52 9.51 28.58
CA ASP A 255 4.60 10.09 29.38
C ASP A 255 5.17 11.32 28.67
N LYS A 256 4.98 12.49 29.29
CA LYS A 256 5.36 13.77 28.69
C LYS A 256 6.88 13.94 28.62
N ASP A 257 7.60 13.42 29.60
CA ASP A 257 9.07 13.56 29.67
C ASP A 257 9.74 12.66 28.62
N GLU A 258 9.24 11.43 28.46
CA GLU A 258 9.68 10.55 27.40
C GLU A 258 9.37 11.14 26.01
N LEU A 259 8.15 11.65 25.82
CA LEU A 259 7.79 12.33 24.57
C LEU A 259 8.73 13.49 24.24
N LEU A 260 9.05 14.33 25.24
CA LEU A 260 9.96 15.47 25.04
C LEU A 260 11.36 14.99 24.64
N LYS A 261 11.90 13.97 25.31
CA LYS A 261 13.20 13.36 24.95
C LYS A 261 13.20 12.86 23.51
N LEU A 262 12.19 12.11 23.11
CA LEU A 262 12.07 11.60 21.74
C LEU A 262 11.91 12.72 20.71
N GLN A 263 11.20 13.79 21.05
CA GLN A 263 11.10 14.97 20.19
C GLN A 263 12.43 15.68 19.99
N VAL A 264 13.26 15.75 21.03
CA VAL A 264 14.63 16.28 20.93
C VAL A 264 15.48 15.37 20.04
N SER A 265 15.48 14.07 20.28
CA SER A 265 16.19 13.09 19.44
C SER A 265 15.75 13.16 17.98
N TRP A 266 14.44 13.31 17.74
CA TRP A 266 13.90 13.45 16.38
C TRP A 266 14.47 14.69 15.67
N LYS A 267 14.49 15.85 16.34
CA LYS A 267 15.08 17.09 15.79
C LYS A 267 16.57 16.96 15.52
N GLN A 268 17.29 16.29 16.41
CA GLN A 268 18.73 16.02 16.21
C GLN A 268 18.96 15.13 14.99
N MET A 269 18.12 14.10 14.81
CA MET A 269 18.14 13.25 13.63
C MET A 269 17.81 14.04 12.35
N GLU A 270 16.74 14.86 12.36
CA GLU A 270 16.40 15.73 11.22
C GLU A 270 17.60 16.57 10.80
N LYS A 271 18.27 17.21 11.76
CA LYS A 271 19.47 18.02 11.49
C LYS A 271 20.60 17.19 10.90
N SER A 272 20.85 15.99 11.41
CA SER A 272 21.90 15.10 10.87
C SER A 272 21.60 14.57 9.48
N LEU A 273 20.32 14.44 9.11
CA LEU A 273 19.91 14.02 7.77
C LEU A 273 19.95 15.18 6.76
N GLU A 274 19.79 16.42 7.22
CA GLU A 274 19.79 17.61 6.35
C GLU A 274 21.10 17.76 5.56
N ASP A 275 22.23 17.40 6.18
CA ASP A 275 23.55 17.45 5.56
C ASP A 275 23.72 16.37 4.46
N HIS A 276 22.86 15.35 4.43
CA HIS A 276 22.94 14.30 3.42
C HIS A 276 22.24 14.72 2.12
N PRO A 277 22.91 14.63 0.93
CA PRO A 277 22.37 15.13 -0.34
C PRO A 277 20.97 14.59 -0.69
N ALA A 278 20.66 13.33 -0.33
CA ALA A 278 19.35 12.73 -0.59
C ALA A 278 18.23 13.36 0.26
N PHE A 279 18.55 13.87 1.45
CA PHE A 279 17.58 14.45 2.38
C PHE A 279 17.54 15.98 2.33
N ARG A 280 18.41 16.63 1.54
CA ARG A 280 18.52 18.10 1.46
C ARG A 280 17.18 18.83 1.35
N LEU A 281 16.22 18.30 0.57
CA LEU A 281 14.89 18.92 0.41
C LEU A 281 13.83 18.34 1.35
N VAL A 282 14.06 17.18 1.96
CA VAL A 282 13.09 16.51 2.83
C VAL A 282 12.79 17.38 4.06
N VAL A 283 13.81 18.00 4.63
CA VAL A 283 13.69 18.88 5.80
C VAL A 283 13.03 20.22 5.45
N PRO A 284 13.50 21.01 4.45
CA PRO A 284 12.88 22.28 4.05
C PRO A 284 11.40 22.12 3.65
N ILE A 285 11.05 21.08 2.94
CA ILE A 285 9.66 20.79 2.56
C ILE A 285 8.81 20.37 3.76
N GLY A 286 9.43 19.93 4.84
CA GLY A 286 8.77 19.59 6.10
C GLY A 286 8.14 18.18 6.10
N ILE A 287 8.62 17.27 5.25
CA ILE A 287 8.14 15.88 5.20
C ILE A 287 8.32 15.21 6.57
N LEU A 288 9.49 15.41 7.23
CA LEU A 288 9.81 14.77 8.51
C LEU A 288 8.99 15.32 9.69
N LYS A 289 8.37 16.50 9.56
CA LYS A 289 7.53 17.08 10.64
C LYS A 289 6.34 16.20 11.02
N LYS A 290 5.93 15.29 10.15
CA LYS A 290 4.95 14.24 10.47
C LYS A 290 5.40 13.41 11.67
N GLY A 291 6.68 13.08 11.78
CA GLY A 291 7.22 12.23 12.81
C GLY A 291 6.94 12.73 14.22
N MET A 292 7.05 14.03 14.45
CA MET A 292 6.77 14.65 15.75
C MET A 292 5.35 14.39 16.26
N ARG A 293 4.38 14.26 15.35
CA ARG A 293 2.99 13.96 15.70
C ARG A 293 2.79 12.49 15.94
N TRP A 294 3.42 11.67 15.10
CA TRP A 294 3.40 10.22 15.23
C TRP A 294 4.01 9.75 16.55
N LEU A 295 5.06 10.42 17.06
CA LEU A 295 5.66 10.09 18.35
C LEU A 295 4.64 10.13 19.49
N ARG A 296 3.87 11.22 19.62
CA ARG A 296 2.88 11.38 20.70
C ARG A 296 1.84 10.26 20.70
N TRP A 297 1.32 9.98 19.52
CA TRP A 297 0.31 8.96 19.34
C TRP A 297 0.89 7.56 19.43
N GLY A 298 2.03 7.33 18.80
CA GLY A 298 2.73 6.07 18.79
C GLY A 298 3.12 5.60 20.19
N LEU A 299 3.54 6.51 21.08
CA LEU A 299 3.81 6.18 22.48
C LEU A 299 2.58 5.57 23.18
N ALA A 300 1.40 6.14 22.98
CA ALA A 300 0.16 5.57 23.56
C ALA A 300 -0.13 4.17 22.99
N VAL A 301 0.10 3.95 21.71
CA VAL A 301 -0.04 2.63 21.07
C VAL A 301 1.00 1.65 21.63
N ARG A 302 2.26 2.08 21.74
CA ARG A 302 3.34 1.26 22.33
C ARG A 302 3.00 0.86 23.77
N ASP A 303 2.56 1.80 24.59
CA ASP A 303 2.22 1.54 25.98
C ASP A 303 1.07 0.55 26.12
N ALA A 304 0.07 0.62 25.26
CA ALA A 304 -0.99 -0.39 25.21
C ALA A 304 -0.45 -1.78 24.82
N TRP A 305 0.43 -1.86 23.83
CA TRP A 305 1.10 -3.12 23.50
C TRP A 305 2.01 -3.63 24.62
N MET A 306 2.71 -2.76 25.32
CA MET A 306 3.48 -3.16 26.51
C MET A 306 2.58 -3.81 27.57
N GLN A 307 1.38 -3.24 27.82
CA GLN A 307 0.42 -3.85 28.74
C GLN A 307 -0.05 -5.23 28.27
N VAL A 308 -0.18 -5.48 26.97
CA VAL A 308 -0.44 -6.85 26.46
C VAL A 308 0.67 -7.81 26.91
N PHE A 309 1.94 -7.45 26.69
CA PHE A 309 3.08 -8.29 27.08
C PHE A 309 3.28 -8.42 28.60
N GLU A 310 2.81 -7.45 29.38
CA GLU A 310 2.89 -7.46 30.84
C GLU A 310 1.77 -8.29 31.50
N THR A 311 0.59 -8.32 30.86
CA THR A 311 -0.61 -8.97 31.41
C THR A 311 -0.84 -10.37 30.84
N ARG A 312 -0.18 -10.74 29.76
CA ARG A 312 -0.33 -12.04 29.08
C ARG A 312 1.03 -12.73 28.95
N SER A 313 1.04 -14.05 29.05
CA SER A 313 2.24 -14.87 28.83
C SER A 313 2.45 -15.05 27.32
N VAL A 314 3.01 -14.02 26.66
CA VAL A 314 3.27 -14.06 25.21
C VAL A 314 4.55 -14.84 24.92
N VAL A 315 4.46 -15.91 24.14
CA VAL A 315 5.59 -16.79 23.75
C VAL A 315 5.99 -16.65 22.30
N GLY A 316 5.20 -15.97 21.47
CA GLY A 316 5.47 -15.68 20.07
C GLY A 316 4.59 -14.53 19.59
N CYS A 317 4.98 -13.88 18.50
CA CYS A 317 4.20 -12.82 17.86
C CYS A 317 4.18 -13.03 16.35
N LEU A 318 2.99 -13.19 15.76
CA LEU A 318 2.80 -13.36 14.31
C LEU A 318 1.91 -12.24 13.76
N SER A 319 2.42 -11.46 12.82
CA SER A 319 1.65 -10.44 12.14
C SER A 319 1.50 -10.70 10.64
N GLY A 320 0.28 -10.55 10.13
CA GLY A 320 -0.02 -10.58 8.69
C GLY A 320 0.39 -9.30 7.94
N ASP A 321 1.00 -8.35 8.62
CA ASP A 321 1.53 -7.12 8.03
C ASP A 321 2.51 -6.45 9.01
N ASP A 322 3.71 -6.13 8.55
CA ASP A 322 4.71 -5.37 9.29
C ASP A 322 4.95 -3.96 8.73
N SER A 323 4.19 -3.55 7.72
CA SER A 323 4.26 -2.23 7.11
C SER A 323 3.35 -1.18 7.76
N ASN A 324 2.58 -1.58 8.78
CA ASN A 324 1.69 -0.70 9.51
C ASN A 324 2.22 -0.47 10.94
N PRO A 325 2.28 0.78 11.44
CA PRO A 325 2.75 1.07 12.80
C PRO A 325 2.08 0.26 13.91
N TYR A 326 0.77 -0.02 13.78
CA TYR A 326 0.04 -0.79 14.80
C TYR A 326 0.50 -2.24 14.92
N THR A 327 0.91 -2.84 13.81
CA THR A 327 1.35 -4.23 13.75
C THR A 327 2.88 -4.36 13.83
N ARG A 328 3.61 -3.29 13.47
CA ARG A 328 5.08 -3.26 13.56
C ARG A 328 5.57 -3.09 15.00
N ILE A 329 4.96 -2.20 15.78
CA ILE A 329 5.33 -1.96 17.19
C ILE A 329 5.37 -3.26 18.01
N PRO A 330 4.32 -4.13 18.03
CA PRO A 330 4.38 -5.36 18.80
C PRO A 330 5.43 -6.36 18.31
N LEU A 331 5.75 -6.39 17.00
CA LEU A 331 6.86 -7.20 16.49
C LEU A 331 8.22 -6.71 17.03
N LEU A 332 8.44 -5.38 17.07
CA LEU A 332 9.64 -4.79 17.64
C LEU A 332 9.73 -5.07 19.16
N LEU A 333 8.63 -4.90 19.88
CA LEU A 333 8.56 -5.20 21.32
C LEU A 333 8.81 -6.68 21.63
N ALA A 334 8.32 -7.61 20.78
CA ALA A 334 8.60 -9.03 20.90
C ALA A 334 10.10 -9.30 20.72
N GLY A 335 10.71 -8.73 19.68
CA GLY A 335 12.14 -8.86 19.40
C GLY A 335 13.01 -8.35 20.55
N GLN A 336 12.66 -7.20 21.17
CA GLN A 336 13.37 -6.66 22.34
C GLN A 336 13.28 -7.57 23.58
N ARG A 337 12.25 -8.40 23.65
CA ARG A 337 12.01 -9.38 24.73
C ARG A 337 12.52 -10.79 24.41
N GLU A 338 13.24 -10.93 23.29
CA GLU A 338 13.72 -12.22 22.79
C GLU A 338 12.58 -13.23 22.48
N ILE A 339 11.36 -12.72 22.32
CA ILE A 339 10.20 -13.48 21.89
C ILE A 339 10.23 -13.59 20.36
N PRO A 340 9.98 -14.79 19.77
CA PRO A 340 9.90 -14.96 18.33
C PRO A 340 8.93 -13.97 17.70
N ALA A 341 9.42 -13.14 16.77
CA ALA A 341 8.64 -12.18 16.02
C ALA A 341 8.60 -12.63 14.55
N VAL A 342 7.41 -12.91 14.06
CA VAL A 342 7.17 -13.46 12.73
C VAL A 342 6.28 -12.52 11.93
N ALA A 343 6.73 -12.14 10.76
CA ALA A 343 5.95 -11.35 9.82
C ALA A 343 5.59 -12.18 8.58
N CYS A 344 4.39 -12.03 8.10
CA CYS A 344 3.95 -12.51 6.79
C CYS A 344 3.18 -11.39 6.09
N HIS A 345 2.69 -11.64 4.88
CA HIS A 345 1.93 -10.65 4.14
C HIS A 345 0.55 -11.17 3.77
N HIS A 346 -0.48 -10.33 3.92
CA HIS A 346 -1.88 -10.70 3.67
C HIS A 346 -2.25 -10.71 2.19
N GLY A 347 -1.58 -9.93 1.35
CA GLY A 347 -1.76 -9.88 -0.10
C GLY A 347 -0.50 -10.33 -0.84
N ALA A 348 -0.34 -9.94 -2.09
CA ALA A 348 0.93 -10.03 -2.78
C ALA A 348 1.89 -8.94 -2.30
N LEU A 349 3.19 -9.23 -2.34
CA LEU A 349 4.22 -8.24 -1.99
C LEU A 349 4.38 -7.19 -3.08
N ASP A 350 4.51 -5.93 -2.69
CA ASP A 350 4.68 -4.79 -3.58
C ASP A 350 5.87 -3.89 -3.19
N CYS A 351 6.06 -2.81 -3.91
CA CYS A 351 7.17 -1.89 -3.70
C CYS A 351 7.23 -1.27 -2.28
N TRP A 352 6.14 -1.27 -1.52
CA TRP A 352 6.12 -0.80 -0.13
C TRP A 352 6.94 -1.70 0.79
N MET A 353 7.07 -2.97 0.41
CA MET A 353 7.79 -3.97 1.18
C MET A 353 9.31 -3.80 1.10
N ALA A 354 9.82 -3.02 0.14
CA ALA A 354 11.24 -2.71 0.03
C ALA A 354 11.81 -1.98 1.27
N PHE A 355 10.94 -1.38 2.09
CA PHE A 355 11.31 -0.70 3.33
C PHE A 355 11.19 -1.57 4.59
N LYS A 356 11.05 -2.86 4.42
CA LYS A 356 11.06 -3.80 5.56
C LYS A 356 12.41 -3.74 6.27
N ASN A 357 12.35 -3.68 7.60
CA ASN A 357 13.52 -3.85 8.43
C ASN A 357 13.47 -5.24 9.10
N PRO A 358 14.33 -6.17 8.69
CA PRO A 358 14.26 -7.55 9.15
C PRO A 358 14.94 -7.79 10.50
N GLN A 359 15.44 -6.77 11.18
CA GLN A 359 16.29 -6.97 12.36
C GLN A 359 15.65 -7.86 13.43
N PHE A 360 14.33 -7.81 13.56
CA PHE A 360 13.61 -8.51 14.63
C PHE A 360 12.68 -9.62 14.14
N SER A 361 12.44 -9.76 12.83
CA SER A 361 11.41 -10.67 12.32
C SER A 361 11.96 -11.80 11.49
N THR A 362 11.37 -12.98 11.63
CA THR A 362 11.39 -14.04 10.63
C THR A 362 10.25 -13.78 9.67
N TYR A 363 10.46 -13.95 8.36
CA TYR A 363 9.42 -13.79 7.36
C TYR A 363 8.88 -15.14 6.91
N LEU A 364 7.55 -15.30 6.95
CA LEU A 364 6.87 -16.40 6.30
C LEU A 364 6.47 -15.94 4.89
N ALA A 365 7.15 -16.47 3.89
CA ALA A 365 6.81 -16.30 2.48
C ALA A 365 5.80 -17.37 2.06
N LYS A 366 4.74 -16.99 1.33
CA LYS A 366 3.74 -17.95 0.87
C LYS A 366 4.31 -18.99 -0.10
N GLY A 367 5.33 -18.61 -0.87
CA GLY A 367 5.99 -19.45 -1.85
C GLY A 367 7.25 -18.81 -2.39
N GLU A 368 7.82 -19.41 -3.44
CA GLU A 368 9.07 -18.97 -4.06
C GLU A 368 8.99 -17.54 -4.62
N MET A 369 7.82 -17.09 -5.08
CA MET A 369 7.65 -15.74 -5.59
C MET A 369 7.85 -14.69 -4.49
N GLU A 370 7.26 -14.89 -3.32
CA GLU A 370 7.44 -13.97 -2.19
C GLU A 370 8.86 -14.05 -1.62
N ARG A 371 9.44 -15.24 -1.54
CA ARG A 371 10.83 -15.42 -1.13
C ARG A 371 11.77 -14.60 -2.02
N ASP A 372 11.69 -14.77 -3.34
CA ASP A 372 12.49 -14.01 -4.29
C ASP A 372 12.32 -12.48 -4.12
N TYR A 373 11.10 -12.03 -3.85
CA TYR A 373 10.85 -10.61 -3.62
C TYR A 373 11.51 -10.13 -2.32
N LEU A 374 11.36 -10.87 -1.23
CA LEU A 374 11.97 -10.55 0.06
C LEU A 374 13.49 -10.49 -0.03
N GLU A 375 14.12 -11.47 -0.70
CA GLU A 375 15.57 -11.50 -0.89
C GLU A 375 16.04 -10.38 -1.83
N ARG A 376 15.52 -10.36 -3.04
CA ARG A 376 16.05 -9.53 -4.12
C ARG A 376 15.64 -8.05 -4.00
N ILE A 377 14.40 -7.77 -3.61
CA ILE A 377 13.86 -6.40 -3.53
C ILE A 377 14.02 -5.82 -2.12
N CYS A 378 13.60 -6.58 -1.11
CA CYS A 378 13.64 -6.10 0.27
C CYS A 378 15.02 -6.28 0.91
N GLY A 379 15.90 -7.11 0.34
CA GLY A 379 17.24 -7.39 0.87
C GLY A 379 17.21 -8.16 2.19
N ILE A 380 16.21 -9.01 2.39
CA ILE A 380 16.10 -9.87 3.55
C ILE A 380 17.03 -11.08 3.37
N GLU A 381 17.84 -11.37 4.36
CA GLU A 381 18.70 -12.56 4.34
C GLU A 381 17.88 -13.85 4.29
N ASP A 382 18.27 -14.81 3.45
CA ASP A 382 17.60 -16.10 3.29
C ASP A 382 17.40 -16.84 4.62
N SER A 383 18.38 -16.77 5.51
CA SER A 383 18.30 -17.33 6.87
C SER A 383 17.08 -16.86 7.68
N ARG A 384 16.50 -15.73 7.31
CA ARG A 384 15.34 -15.10 7.95
C ARG A 384 14.04 -15.37 7.22
N ILE A 385 14.06 -16.07 6.10
CA ILE A 385 12.87 -16.40 5.32
C ILE A 385 12.56 -17.88 5.50
N ARG A 386 11.29 -18.17 5.74
CA ARG A 386 10.75 -19.54 5.72
C ARG A 386 9.58 -19.56 4.74
N ILE A 387 9.60 -20.53 3.84
CA ILE A 387 8.45 -20.74 2.95
C ILE A 387 7.38 -21.49 3.72
N GLY A 388 6.17 -20.95 3.70
CA GLY A 388 5.05 -21.58 4.35
C GLY A 388 3.83 -20.66 4.40
N ALA A 389 2.81 -21.00 3.62
CA ALA A 389 1.50 -20.37 3.66
C ALA A 389 0.56 -21.15 4.58
N PRO A 390 -0.48 -20.51 5.14
CA PRO A 390 -1.62 -21.26 5.61
C PRO A 390 -2.21 -21.99 4.40
N SER A 391 -2.68 -23.22 4.57
CA SER A 391 -3.37 -23.92 3.49
C SER A 391 -4.47 -23.01 2.95
N PRO A 392 -4.55 -22.81 1.63
CA PRO A 392 -5.68 -22.07 1.08
C PRO A 392 -6.94 -22.74 1.61
N PRO A 393 -7.98 -21.99 1.99
CA PRO A 393 -9.28 -22.58 2.26
C PRO A 393 -9.60 -23.58 1.15
N GLN A 394 -10.10 -24.77 1.46
CA GLN A 394 -10.46 -25.79 0.45
C GLN A 394 -11.38 -25.24 -0.66
N GLU A 395 -12.01 -24.11 -0.37
CA GLU A 395 -12.82 -23.30 -1.27
C GLU A 395 -12.09 -22.84 -2.54
N PHE A 396 -10.74 -22.72 -2.54
CA PHE A 396 -9.95 -22.29 -3.69
C PHE A 396 -9.19 -23.40 -4.42
N ALA A 397 -9.50 -24.67 -4.14
CA ALA A 397 -9.00 -25.77 -4.96
C ALA A 397 -9.51 -25.61 -6.40
N SER A 398 -8.62 -25.77 -7.38
CA SER A 398 -8.82 -25.51 -8.83
C SER A 398 -10.31 -25.50 -9.27
N VAL A 399 -10.86 -24.29 -9.40
CA VAL A 399 -12.28 -24.08 -9.72
C VAL A 399 -12.49 -23.70 -11.19
N TRP A 400 -11.39 -23.53 -11.94
CA TRP A 400 -11.48 -23.08 -13.33
C TRP A 400 -12.19 -24.07 -14.24
N THR A 401 -13.06 -23.57 -15.07
CA THR A 401 -13.74 -24.31 -16.14
C THR A 401 -13.84 -23.45 -17.40
N GLU A 402 -13.62 -24.06 -18.55
CA GLU A 402 -13.78 -23.41 -19.85
C GLU A 402 -15.21 -22.89 -20.08
N ARG A 403 -16.19 -23.50 -19.42
CA ARG A 403 -17.61 -23.11 -19.50
C ARG A 403 -17.98 -21.92 -18.62
N ALA A 404 -17.09 -21.47 -17.75
CA ALA A 404 -17.33 -20.30 -16.89
C ALA A 404 -17.77 -19.09 -17.74
N PRO A 405 -18.82 -18.36 -17.31
CA PRO A 405 -19.48 -17.39 -18.19
C PRO A 405 -18.82 -16.01 -18.26
N TRP A 406 -17.83 -15.71 -17.39
CA TRP A 406 -17.37 -14.34 -17.20
C TRP A 406 -15.91 -14.10 -17.63
N ILE A 407 -15.69 -13.01 -18.36
CA ILE A 407 -14.42 -12.31 -18.39
C ILE A 407 -14.47 -11.31 -17.24
N THR A 408 -13.72 -11.54 -16.17
CA THR A 408 -13.80 -10.70 -14.98
C THR A 408 -12.67 -9.67 -14.99
N PHE A 409 -13.02 -8.39 -15.10
CA PHE A 409 -12.07 -7.29 -14.91
C PHE A 409 -12.06 -6.89 -13.43
N PHE A 410 -11.01 -7.29 -12.73
CA PHE A 410 -10.79 -6.91 -11.34
C PHE A 410 -10.22 -5.50 -11.31
N THR A 411 -11.04 -4.56 -10.87
CA THR A 411 -10.68 -3.14 -10.85
C THR A 411 -9.91 -2.77 -9.59
N GLU A 412 -9.36 -1.58 -9.59
CA GLU A 412 -8.56 -1.02 -8.50
C GLU A 412 -9.09 0.37 -8.14
N PRO A 413 -8.76 0.89 -6.95
CA PRO A 413 -9.13 2.26 -6.58
C PRO A 413 -8.24 3.25 -7.35
N TYR A 414 -8.42 3.30 -8.67
CA TYR A 414 -7.56 4.02 -9.62
C TYR A 414 -7.26 5.46 -9.20
N GLU A 415 -8.27 6.19 -8.69
CA GLU A 415 -8.09 7.57 -8.27
C GLU A 415 -7.16 7.71 -7.06
N SER A 416 -7.12 6.73 -6.16
CA SER A 416 -6.19 6.72 -5.03
C SER A 416 -4.74 6.46 -5.48
N GLY A 417 -4.56 5.73 -6.58
CA GLY A 417 -3.28 5.53 -7.28
C GLY A 417 -2.93 6.66 -8.25
N LEU A 418 -3.65 7.78 -8.20
CA LEU A 418 -3.48 8.93 -9.09
C LEU A 418 -3.78 8.62 -10.57
N TRP A 419 -4.51 7.56 -10.87
CA TRP A 419 -4.94 7.22 -12.22
C TRP A 419 -6.17 8.02 -12.64
N ARG A 420 -6.22 8.38 -13.91
CA ARG A 420 -7.43 8.88 -14.56
C ARG A 420 -8.30 7.68 -14.95
N ALA A 421 -9.15 7.24 -14.02
CA ALA A 421 -9.97 6.04 -14.18
C ALA A 421 -10.76 6.04 -15.49
N GLU A 422 -11.35 7.18 -15.88
CA GLU A 422 -12.09 7.29 -17.14
C GLU A 422 -11.25 6.88 -18.35
N ALA A 423 -9.98 7.29 -18.41
CA ALA A 423 -9.09 6.95 -19.52
C ALA A 423 -8.81 5.44 -19.58
N ILE A 424 -8.61 4.78 -18.43
CA ILE A 424 -8.45 3.33 -18.36
C ILE A 424 -9.71 2.62 -18.87
N TYR A 425 -10.87 3.00 -18.36
CA TYR A 425 -12.13 2.36 -18.74
C TYR A 425 -12.46 2.56 -20.23
N ARG A 426 -12.17 3.75 -20.81
CA ARG A 426 -12.33 4.02 -22.24
C ARG A 426 -11.46 3.11 -23.11
N GLU A 427 -10.28 2.80 -22.65
CA GLU A 427 -9.36 1.95 -23.40
C GLU A 427 -9.67 0.46 -23.25
N VAL A 428 -10.02 0.03 -22.05
CA VAL A 428 -10.18 -1.40 -21.72
C VAL A 428 -11.58 -1.93 -22.06
N LEU A 429 -12.65 -1.24 -21.67
CA LEU A 429 -14.00 -1.79 -21.74
C LEU A 429 -14.51 -2.13 -23.15
N PRO A 430 -14.35 -1.28 -24.16
CA PRO A 430 -14.84 -1.62 -25.51
C PRO A 430 -14.17 -2.89 -26.05
N ARG A 431 -12.88 -3.08 -25.76
CA ARG A 431 -12.08 -4.24 -26.19
C ARG A 431 -12.50 -5.51 -25.44
N LEU A 432 -12.75 -5.41 -24.13
CA LEU A 432 -13.28 -6.53 -23.36
C LEU A 432 -14.69 -6.94 -23.85
N CYS A 433 -15.56 -5.98 -24.17
CA CYS A 433 -16.87 -6.27 -24.76
C CYS A 433 -16.75 -6.98 -26.10
N ALA A 434 -15.80 -6.57 -26.96
CA ALA A 434 -15.56 -7.23 -28.23
C ALA A 434 -15.01 -8.67 -28.03
N ALA A 435 -14.06 -8.87 -27.12
CA ALA A 435 -13.56 -10.19 -26.76
C ALA A 435 -14.67 -11.10 -26.19
N ALA A 436 -15.50 -10.55 -25.30
CA ALA A 436 -16.62 -11.27 -24.70
C ALA A 436 -17.65 -11.72 -25.74
N ARG A 437 -18.01 -10.87 -26.71
CA ARG A 437 -18.88 -11.26 -27.82
C ARG A 437 -18.32 -12.42 -28.63
N ARG A 438 -17.04 -12.38 -28.98
CA ARG A 438 -16.38 -13.45 -29.72
C ARG A 438 -16.39 -14.78 -28.97
N ALA A 439 -16.25 -14.72 -27.64
CA ALA A 439 -16.20 -15.91 -26.79
C ALA A 439 -17.59 -16.36 -26.26
N GLY A 440 -18.68 -15.63 -26.56
CA GLY A 440 -20.00 -15.90 -25.97
C GLY A 440 -20.02 -15.72 -24.45
N LYS A 441 -19.26 -14.75 -23.92
CA LYS A 441 -19.10 -14.49 -22.49
C LYS A 441 -19.70 -13.14 -22.11
N THR A 442 -19.79 -12.87 -20.80
CA THR A 442 -20.18 -11.59 -20.20
C THR A 442 -18.97 -10.94 -19.55
N VAL A 443 -18.84 -9.63 -19.65
CA VAL A 443 -17.82 -8.86 -18.91
C VAL A 443 -18.35 -8.56 -17.53
N VAL A 444 -17.61 -8.92 -16.48
CA VAL A 444 -17.92 -8.55 -15.11
C VAL A 444 -16.87 -7.59 -14.59
N LEU A 445 -17.30 -6.40 -14.18
CA LEU A 445 -16.45 -5.47 -13.44
C LEU A 445 -16.57 -5.79 -11.95
N LYS A 446 -15.56 -6.46 -11.41
CA LYS A 446 -15.48 -6.74 -9.98
C LYS A 446 -14.77 -5.57 -9.30
N LEU A 447 -15.57 -4.73 -8.64
CA LEU A 447 -15.10 -3.50 -8.03
C LEU A 447 -14.26 -3.76 -6.77
N HIS A 448 -13.23 -2.94 -6.59
CA HIS A 448 -12.48 -2.90 -5.35
C HIS A 448 -13.36 -2.32 -4.21
N PRO A 449 -13.21 -2.76 -2.94
CA PRO A 449 -14.03 -2.26 -1.82
C PRO A 449 -14.00 -0.74 -1.60
N PHE A 450 -13.01 -0.03 -2.13
CA PHE A 450 -12.90 1.42 -2.03
C PHE A 450 -13.50 2.17 -3.22
N GLU A 451 -14.10 1.46 -4.17
CA GLU A 451 -14.74 2.06 -5.34
C GLU A 451 -16.25 2.23 -5.13
N SER A 452 -16.81 3.27 -5.71
CA SER A 452 -18.25 3.55 -5.65
C SER A 452 -19.00 2.92 -6.83
N LEU A 453 -19.87 1.94 -6.57
CA LEU A 453 -20.73 1.32 -7.59
C LEU A 453 -21.51 2.36 -8.41
N ARG A 454 -22.05 3.39 -7.74
CA ARG A 454 -22.80 4.47 -8.41
C ARG A 454 -21.93 5.25 -9.39
N GLN A 455 -20.69 5.57 -9.01
CA GLN A 455 -19.77 6.31 -9.90
C GLN A 455 -19.34 5.44 -11.07
N ARG A 456 -19.03 4.17 -10.84
CA ARG A 456 -18.62 3.24 -11.90
C ARG A 456 -19.77 2.94 -12.88
N ARG A 457 -21.01 2.79 -12.40
CA ARG A 457 -22.19 2.65 -13.28
C ARG A 457 -22.35 3.85 -14.21
N ARG A 458 -22.17 5.08 -13.70
CA ARG A 458 -22.22 6.30 -14.54
C ARG A 458 -21.11 6.31 -15.58
N LEU A 459 -19.90 5.97 -15.17
CA LEU A 459 -18.73 5.92 -16.04
C LEU A 459 -18.92 4.91 -17.18
N VAL A 460 -19.34 3.69 -16.87
CA VAL A 460 -19.66 2.65 -17.86
C VAL A 460 -20.75 3.13 -18.82
N ALA A 461 -21.79 3.81 -18.30
CA ALA A 461 -22.87 4.36 -19.12
C ALA A 461 -22.42 5.49 -20.07
N GLN A 462 -21.38 6.24 -19.72
CA GLN A 462 -20.81 7.29 -20.56
C GLN A 462 -19.89 6.73 -21.65
N ILE A 463 -19.23 5.60 -21.38
CA ILE A 463 -18.21 5.02 -22.27
C ILE A 463 -18.82 4.07 -23.29
N LEU A 464 -19.79 3.24 -22.87
CA LEU A 464 -20.31 2.17 -23.69
C LEU A 464 -21.65 2.51 -24.36
N SER A 465 -21.79 2.09 -25.61
CA SER A 465 -23.08 2.12 -26.33
C SER A 465 -24.10 1.13 -25.73
N GLY A 466 -25.38 1.28 -26.09
CA GLY A 466 -26.46 0.47 -25.52
C GLY A 466 -26.28 -1.04 -25.67
N GLY A 467 -25.71 -1.51 -26.78
CA GLY A 467 -25.44 -2.92 -27.04
C GLY A 467 -24.31 -3.46 -26.13
N ASP A 468 -23.21 -2.73 -26.03
CA ASP A 468 -22.07 -3.11 -25.20
C ASP A 468 -22.39 -3.05 -23.70
N ARG A 469 -23.20 -2.06 -23.30
CA ARG A 469 -23.62 -1.93 -21.90
C ARG A 469 -24.37 -3.15 -21.38
N LYS A 470 -25.14 -3.85 -22.24
CA LYS A 470 -25.85 -5.08 -21.86
C LYS A 470 -24.92 -6.27 -21.60
N LEU A 471 -23.69 -6.20 -22.11
CA LEU A 471 -22.67 -7.23 -21.87
C LEU A 471 -21.89 -7.01 -20.57
N VAL A 472 -22.06 -5.88 -19.88
CA VAL A 472 -21.27 -5.52 -18.70
C VAL A 472 -22.13 -5.57 -17.44
N ASP A 473 -21.73 -6.39 -16.48
CA ASP A 473 -22.26 -6.42 -15.11
C ASP A 473 -21.27 -5.84 -14.11
N LEU A 474 -21.73 -5.18 -13.06
CA LEU A 474 -20.91 -4.58 -12.01
C LEU A 474 -21.21 -5.27 -10.68
N LYS A 475 -20.15 -5.77 -10.04
CA LYS A 475 -20.18 -6.48 -8.76
C LYS A 475 -19.35 -5.75 -7.72
N ASP A 476 -19.96 -5.34 -6.60
CA ASP A 476 -19.30 -4.68 -5.46
C ASP A 476 -19.30 -5.53 -4.18
N GLU A 477 -19.95 -6.70 -4.19
CA GLU A 477 -19.87 -7.67 -3.10
C GLU A 477 -18.42 -8.12 -2.83
N PRO A 478 -18.08 -8.61 -1.62
CA PRO A 478 -16.78 -9.20 -1.33
C PRO A 478 -16.41 -10.33 -2.30
N LEU A 479 -15.11 -10.57 -2.49
CA LEU A 479 -14.63 -11.73 -3.24
C LEU A 479 -15.16 -13.01 -2.61
N SER A 480 -15.76 -13.87 -3.44
CA SER A 480 -16.35 -15.14 -3.02
C SER A 480 -15.93 -16.26 -3.97
N GLN A 481 -16.10 -17.49 -3.53
CA GLN A 481 -15.88 -18.68 -4.36
C GLN A 481 -16.74 -18.64 -5.63
N GLU A 482 -17.97 -18.15 -5.54
CA GLU A 482 -18.87 -18.01 -6.68
C GLU A 482 -18.28 -17.14 -7.79
N ILE A 483 -17.64 -16.01 -7.43
CA ILE A 483 -16.99 -15.13 -8.40
C ILE A 483 -15.87 -15.88 -9.12
N PHE A 484 -15.03 -16.63 -8.40
CA PHE A 484 -13.96 -17.42 -9.01
C PHE A 484 -14.49 -18.54 -9.90
N GLN A 485 -15.50 -19.29 -9.46
CA GLN A 485 -16.12 -20.37 -10.25
C GLN A 485 -16.75 -19.89 -11.56
N LYS A 486 -17.29 -18.67 -11.58
CA LYS A 486 -17.90 -18.06 -12.76
C LYS A 486 -16.89 -17.31 -13.64
N THR A 487 -15.66 -17.12 -13.19
CA THR A 487 -14.61 -16.42 -13.93
C THR A 487 -13.92 -17.37 -14.91
N TRP A 488 -14.12 -17.14 -16.21
CA TRP A 488 -13.42 -17.83 -17.29
C TRP A 488 -11.98 -17.37 -17.42
N CYS A 489 -11.76 -16.03 -17.35
CA CYS A 489 -10.45 -15.45 -17.22
C CYS A 489 -10.52 -14.15 -16.43
N ALA A 490 -9.43 -13.86 -15.73
CA ALA A 490 -9.23 -12.62 -14.99
C ALA A 490 -8.44 -11.61 -15.84
N VAL A 491 -8.85 -10.37 -15.81
CA VAL A 491 -8.11 -9.25 -16.38
C VAL A 491 -7.91 -8.22 -15.28
N THR A 492 -6.72 -7.65 -15.16
CA THR A 492 -6.45 -6.58 -14.19
C THR A 492 -5.27 -5.71 -14.63
N VAL A 493 -5.14 -4.54 -14.04
CA VAL A 493 -3.94 -3.70 -14.24
C VAL A 493 -2.81 -4.20 -13.34
N GLU A 494 -2.98 -4.10 -12.01
CA GLU A 494 -1.95 -4.47 -11.02
C GLU A 494 -2.54 -5.16 -9.77
N SER A 495 -3.81 -5.61 -9.80
CA SER A 495 -4.44 -6.15 -8.61
C SER A 495 -3.81 -7.46 -8.14
N THR A 496 -3.65 -7.56 -6.82
CA THR A 496 -3.19 -8.79 -6.15
C THR A 496 -4.11 -9.98 -6.36
N VAL A 497 -5.35 -9.76 -6.80
CA VAL A 497 -6.31 -10.82 -7.15
C VAL A 497 -5.81 -11.69 -8.30
N ALA A 498 -4.91 -11.20 -9.15
CA ALA A 498 -4.26 -12.04 -10.16
C ALA A 498 -3.54 -13.24 -9.55
N PHE A 499 -2.90 -13.05 -8.40
CA PHE A 499 -2.25 -14.13 -7.66
C PHE A 499 -3.27 -15.16 -7.12
N GLU A 500 -4.40 -14.68 -6.60
CA GLU A 500 -5.49 -15.55 -6.12
C GLU A 500 -6.11 -16.34 -7.27
N CYS A 501 -6.34 -15.70 -8.43
CA CYS A 501 -6.82 -16.35 -9.65
C CYS A 501 -5.84 -17.44 -10.11
N ALA A 502 -4.55 -17.13 -10.19
CA ALA A 502 -3.53 -18.10 -10.59
C ALA A 502 -3.47 -19.29 -9.61
N SER A 503 -3.61 -19.04 -8.31
CA SER A 503 -3.66 -20.08 -7.28
C SER A 503 -4.91 -20.96 -7.41
N ALA A 504 -6.01 -20.42 -7.90
CA ALA A 504 -7.26 -21.14 -8.20
C ALA A 504 -7.27 -21.80 -9.62
N GLY A 505 -6.17 -21.70 -10.38
CA GLY A 505 -6.06 -22.21 -11.74
C GLY A 505 -6.78 -21.36 -12.80
N ILE A 506 -7.24 -20.16 -12.46
CA ILE A 506 -7.92 -19.24 -13.37
C ILE A 506 -6.88 -18.48 -14.19
N PRO A 507 -6.93 -18.51 -15.53
CA PRO A 507 -6.03 -17.72 -16.37
C PRO A 507 -6.16 -16.23 -16.06
N ALA A 508 -5.02 -15.56 -15.80
CA ALA A 508 -4.99 -14.13 -15.53
C ALA A 508 -4.22 -13.37 -16.62
N PHE A 509 -4.75 -12.22 -17.02
CA PHE A 509 -4.16 -11.31 -17.98
C PHE A 509 -3.89 -9.97 -17.32
N LEU A 510 -2.65 -9.49 -17.44
CA LEU A 510 -2.15 -8.28 -16.81
C LEU A 510 -1.99 -7.19 -17.86
N CYS A 511 -2.65 -6.05 -17.68
CA CYS A 511 -2.59 -4.93 -18.62
C CYS A 511 -1.23 -4.22 -18.53
N GLY A 512 -0.17 -4.83 -19.09
CA GLY A 512 1.21 -4.41 -18.96
C GLY A 512 1.48 -2.99 -19.46
N TRP A 513 0.74 -2.51 -20.44
CA TRP A 513 0.84 -1.14 -20.95
C TRP A 513 0.32 -0.07 -19.95
N LEU A 514 -0.48 -0.50 -18.96
CA LEU A 514 -0.98 0.35 -17.86
C LEU A 514 -0.17 0.18 -16.58
N ARG A 515 0.86 -0.66 -16.59
CA ARG A 515 1.65 -0.97 -15.40
C ARG A 515 2.20 0.29 -14.75
N ASN A 516 2.30 0.23 -13.43
CA ASN A 516 3.05 1.20 -12.67
C ASN A 516 4.54 1.03 -12.98
N ALA A 517 5.24 2.12 -13.28
CA ALA A 517 6.68 2.11 -13.47
C ALA A 517 7.47 1.84 -12.17
N TYR A 518 6.81 1.89 -11.02
CA TYR A 518 7.43 1.47 -9.76
C TYR A 518 7.60 -0.04 -9.77
N ALA A 519 8.81 -0.54 -9.67
CA ALA A 519 9.24 -1.90 -9.41
C ALA A 519 8.05 -2.89 -9.29
N GLY A 520 7.19 -2.85 -10.30
CA GLY A 520 5.84 -3.36 -10.23
C GLY A 520 5.84 -4.87 -10.12
N TYR A 521 4.81 -5.41 -9.58
CA TYR A 521 4.45 -6.80 -9.51
C TYR A 521 4.44 -7.49 -10.85
N ILE A 522 4.03 -6.79 -11.93
CA ILE A 522 3.72 -7.43 -13.20
C ILE A 522 4.91 -8.24 -13.74
N PRO A 523 6.15 -7.73 -13.80
CA PRO A 523 7.28 -8.54 -14.26
C PRO A 523 7.55 -9.75 -13.37
N GLN A 524 7.36 -9.62 -12.06
CA GLN A 524 7.53 -10.73 -11.13
C GLN A 524 6.40 -11.74 -11.28
N TYR A 525 5.17 -11.29 -11.42
CA TYR A 525 4.01 -12.13 -11.66
C TYR A 525 4.21 -13.00 -12.91
N VAL A 526 4.60 -12.39 -14.03
CA VAL A 526 4.87 -13.10 -15.29
C VAL A 526 5.98 -14.14 -15.10
N ARG A 527 7.06 -13.77 -14.43
CA ARG A 527 8.20 -14.67 -14.17
C ARG A 527 7.80 -15.91 -13.36
N PHE A 528 6.85 -15.79 -12.46
CA PHE A 528 6.34 -16.90 -11.65
C PHE A 528 5.05 -17.53 -12.19
N GLY A 529 4.59 -17.10 -13.37
CA GLY A 529 3.40 -17.69 -14.02
C GLY A 529 2.08 -17.31 -13.36
N VAL A 530 2.01 -16.19 -12.63
CA VAL A 530 0.76 -15.66 -12.05
C VAL A 530 -0.20 -15.20 -13.14
N GLY A 531 0.33 -14.65 -14.24
CA GLY A 531 -0.50 -14.21 -15.34
C GLY A 531 0.32 -13.96 -16.61
N ARG A 532 -0.37 -13.72 -17.70
CA ARG A 532 0.20 -13.33 -18.99
C ARG A 532 0.13 -11.82 -19.12
N MET A 533 1.27 -11.19 -19.42
CA MET A 533 1.32 -9.76 -19.70
C MET A 533 0.77 -9.47 -21.10
N LEU A 534 -0.13 -8.53 -21.19
CA LEU A 534 -0.60 -7.92 -22.43
C LEU A 534 0.24 -6.65 -22.65
N GLU A 535 0.78 -6.50 -23.84
CA GLU A 535 1.72 -5.40 -24.14
C GLU A 535 1.01 -4.16 -24.68
N CYS A 536 -0.16 -4.35 -25.27
CA CYS A 536 -0.96 -3.25 -25.80
C CYS A 536 -2.47 -3.50 -25.60
N PRO A 537 -3.31 -2.44 -25.72
CA PRO A 537 -4.76 -2.57 -25.54
C PRO A 537 -5.42 -3.61 -26.45
N ASP A 538 -4.92 -3.77 -27.69
CA ASP A 538 -5.51 -4.67 -28.68
C ASP A 538 -5.25 -6.15 -28.39
N ASP A 539 -4.31 -6.47 -27.50
CA ASP A 539 -4.10 -7.82 -27.02
C ASP A 539 -5.32 -8.35 -26.23
N LEU A 540 -6.14 -7.45 -25.65
CA LEU A 540 -7.42 -7.82 -25.03
C LEU A 540 -8.35 -8.55 -26.00
N LEU A 541 -8.32 -8.18 -27.28
CA LEU A 541 -9.14 -8.81 -28.34
C LEU A 541 -8.70 -10.26 -28.60
N ARG A 542 -7.44 -10.61 -28.30
CA ARG A 542 -6.86 -11.93 -28.56
C ARG A 542 -7.01 -12.90 -27.37
N ILE A 543 -7.59 -12.46 -26.25
CA ILE A 543 -7.78 -13.31 -25.06
C ILE A 543 -8.48 -14.64 -25.41
N PRO A 544 -9.58 -14.67 -26.23
CA PRO A 544 -10.23 -15.93 -26.58
C PRO A 544 -9.31 -16.90 -27.33
N ASP A 545 -8.52 -16.39 -28.27
CA ASP A 545 -7.60 -17.20 -29.08
C ASP A 545 -6.48 -17.78 -28.19
N THR A 546 -5.93 -16.92 -27.33
CA THR A 546 -4.89 -17.29 -26.37
C THR A 546 -5.32 -18.41 -25.41
N LEU A 547 -6.57 -18.41 -24.98
CA LEU A 547 -7.09 -19.41 -24.05
C LEU A 547 -7.39 -20.74 -24.74
N SER A 548 -7.77 -20.72 -26.02
CA SER A 548 -7.95 -21.94 -26.81
C SER A 548 -6.64 -22.68 -27.10
N GLU A 549 -5.52 -21.95 -27.14
CA GLU A 549 -4.18 -22.50 -27.41
C GLU A 549 -3.45 -22.96 -26.13
N ALA A 550 -3.85 -22.47 -24.97
CA ALA A 550 -3.16 -22.69 -23.70
C ALA A 550 -3.82 -23.79 -22.87
N THR A 551 -3.22 -24.97 -22.82
CA THR A 551 -3.51 -25.93 -21.75
C THR A 551 -2.92 -25.37 -20.45
N PRO A 552 -3.71 -25.18 -19.35
CA PRO A 552 -3.17 -24.68 -18.09
C PRO A 552 -2.07 -25.61 -17.57
N LYS A 553 -0.85 -25.11 -17.46
CA LYS A 553 0.26 -25.87 -16.86
C LYS A 553 0.03 -25.91 -15.34
N SER A 554 -0.47 -27.01 -14.81
CA SER A 554 -0.74 -27.25 -13.38
C SER A 554 0.48 -27.16 -12.46
N GLY A 555 1.70 -26.98 -12.99
CA GLY A 555 2.94 -26.93 -12.22
C GLY A 555 3.28 -25.59 -11.57
N SER A 556 2.68 -24.49 -12.02
CA SER A 556 3.04 -23.13 -11.53
C SER A 556 2.41 -22.81 -10.16
N ALA A 557 1.22 -23.33 -9.87
CA ALA A 557 0.52 -23.04 -8.61
C ALA A 557 1.33 -23.45 -7.37
N ARG A 558 2.06 -24.58 -7.41
CA ARG A 558 2.92 -25.05 -6.30
C ARG A 558 4.09 -24.13 -5.98
N ARG A 559 4.53 -23.29 -6.92
CA ARG A 559 5.60 -22.31 -6.68
C ARG A 559 5.08 -21.03 -6.04
N LEU A 560 3.79 -20.78 -6.10
CA LEU A 560 3.16 -19.57 -5.59
C LEU A 560 2.76 -19.74 -4.13
N VAL A 561 2.18 -20.90 -3.78
CA VAL A 561 1.69 -21.19 -2.44
C VAL A 561 2.17 -22.58 -2.03
N GLN A 562 2.95 -22.66 -0.96
CA GLN A 562 3.40 -23.91 -0.35
C GLN A 562 2.86 -23.96 1.08
N PRO A 563 1.99 -24.93 1.40
CA PRO A 563 1.47 -25.07 2.76
C PRO A 563 2.59 -25.26 3.78
N ILE A 564 2.48 -24.63 4.93
CA ILE A 564 3.39 -24.84 6.06
C ILE A 564 2.93 -26.05 6.87
N SER A 565 3.87 -26.90 7.30
CA SER A 565 3.53 -27.96 8.26
C SER A 565 3.34 -27.39 9.67
N PRO A 566 2.49 -28.03 10.51
CA PRO A 566 2.30 -27.63 11.90
C PRO A 566 3.60 -27.56 12.70
N GLU A 567 4.51 -28.51 12.47
CA GLU A 567 5.80 -28.61 13.18
C GLU A 567 6.71 -27.43 12.85
N VAL A 568 6.80 -27.07 11.56
CA VAL A 568 7.60 -25.91 11.10
C VAL A 568 7.01 -24.61 11.63
N LEU A 569 5.68 -24.46 11.60
CA LEU A 569 5.04 -23.27 12.13
C LEU A 569 5.24 -23.13 13.64
N ALA A 570 5.08 -24.21 14.40
CA ALA A 570 5.31 -24.22 15.84
C ALA A 570 6.77 -23.88 16.18
N ASP A 571 7.72 -24.42 15.42
CA ASP A 571 9.14 -24.11 15.58
C ASP A 571 9.43 -22.61 15.38
N VAL A 572 8.91 -22.03 14.32
CA VAL A 572 9.11 -20.61 13.98
C VAL A 572 8.46 -19.68 15.01
N LEU A 573 7.33 -20.08 15.60
CA LEU A 573 6.56 -19.25 16.54
C LEU A 573 7.01 -19.34 17.99
N CYS A 574 7.59 -20.48 18.41
CA CYS A 574 7.78 -20.76 19.83
C CYS A 574 9.24 -20.99 20.24
N ARG A 575 10.18 -21.16 19.30
CA ARG A 575 11.59 -21.30 19.65
C ARG A 575 12.31 -19.97 19.79
N PRO A 576 12.91 -19.67 20.97
CA PRO A 576 13.77 -18.48 21.12
C PRO A 576 14.91 -18.51 20.11
N ARG A 577 15.24 -17.36 19.53
CA ARG A 577 16.42 -17.26 18.67
C ARG A 577 17.71 -17.40 19.50
N VAL A 578 18.56 -18.27 19.08
CA VAL A 578 19.96 -18.20 19.50
C VAL A 578 20.56 -16.92 18.90
N ARG A 579 21.01 -16.01 19.75
CA ARG A 579 21.69 -14.78 19.29
C ARG A 579 22.84 -15.17 18.37
N ALA A 580 22.82 -14.80 17.12
CA ALA A 580 24.04 -14.67 16.36
C ALA A 580 24.91 -13.66 17.13
N SER A 581 26.04 -14.08 17.64
CA SER A 581 27.01 -13.21 18.30
C SER A 581 27.25 -12.01 17.42
N ARG A 582 27.03 -10.81 17.98
CA ARG A 582 27.44 -9.57 17.31
C ARG A 582 28.94 -9.66 17.11
N ILE A 583 29.35 -9.91 15.86
CA ILE A 583 30.75 -9.76 15.43
C ILE A 583 30.89 -8.29 14.97
#